data_dfe9871b4ff7b953e482320a690cfab1
#
_entry.id   dfe9871b4ff7b953e482320a690cfab1
#
_cell.length_a   1.000
_cell.length_b   1.000
_cell.length_c   1.000
_cell.angle_alpha   90.00
_cell.angle_beta   90.00
_cell.angle_gamma   90.00
#
_symmetry.space_group_name_H-M   'P 1'
#
loop_
_entity.id
_entity.type
_entity.pdbx_description
1 polymer ?
#
loop_
_entity_poly.entity_id
_entity_poly.type
_entity_poly.pdbx_seq_one_letter_code
_entity_poly.pdbx_strand_id
1 'polypeptide(L)'
;MLTAVEFFSGIGGFAEACREANIEIVQSFDQDEAANFVYEQNFKVKPNSRNLDSIQLGNITPADLWWLSPPCTPYTVRGLRKDLSDSRSQSLVNLISIIPNALPSYVVVENVLGFKGSEAEQLLLKTLRQGNYAVSDITLCPSQFGKPAQRPRYFLIGSKQKVEVKGVSELKRQTLNNYLSKEFADQLLLEPHVVRRYSEAMNIIDIRDTELPATTSICFTSNYGKCLRGSGSFLKISAHEVRRFAPAEILNLLGFPKSFALPDSISLSKQWKLVGNSLDIECVRYILGTLANVGAWHCHAHLANGSARQVARIELNNKSNLPV
;
A
#
# COMPACT_ATOMS: atom_id res chain seq x y z
N MET A 1 8.34 -19.85 8.55
CA MET A 1 8.04 -18.41 8.60
C MET A 1 9.01 -17.72 7.66
N LEU A 2 8.50 -16.93 6.69
CA LEU A 2 9.36 -16.18 5.78
C LEU A 2 9.93 -14.94 6.49
N THR A 3 11.19 -14.60 6.18
CA THR A 3 11.82 -13.37 6.63
C THR A 3 11.77 -12.32 5.52
N ALA A 4 11.59 -11.04 5.88
CA ALA A 4 11.50 -9.95 4.91
C ALA A 4 12.37 -8.75 5.29
N VAL A 5 12.94 -8.11 4.28
CA VAL A 5 13.47 -6.74 4.39
C VAL A 5 12.54 -5.81 3.63
N GLU A 6 12.12 -4.74 4.30
CA GLU A 6 11.24 -3.70 3.75
C GLU A 6 12.07 -2.46 3.39
N PHE A 7 12.14 -2.14 2.10
CA PHE A 7 12.79 -0.93 1.61
C PHE A 7 11.75 0.12 1.27
N PHE A 8 12.01 1.38 1.64
CA PHE A 8 11.07 2.50 1.52
C PHE A 8 9.80 2.24 2.33
N SER A 9 9.99 1.90 3.62
CA SER A 9 8.92 1.41 4.49
C SER A 9 7.80 2.42 4.76
N GLY A 10 8.07 3.72 4.60
CA GLY A 10 7.09 4.76 4.87
C GLY A 10 6.52 4.63 6.28
N ILE A 11 5.20 4.70 6.41
CA ILE A 11 4.51 4.54 7.70
C ILE A 11 4.22 3.07 8.05
N GLY A 12 4.71 2.09 7.26
CA GLY A 12 4.57 0.66 7.57
C GLY A 12 3.37 -0.02 6.92
N GLY A 13 3.02 0.34 5.69
CA GLY A 13 1.93 -0.34 4.97
C GLY A 13 2.21 -1.81 4.71
N PHE A 14 3.43 -2.17 4.35
CA PHE A 14 3.84 -3.57 4.22
C PHE A 14 3.86 -4.26 5.58
N ALA A 15 4.42 -3.61 6.60
CA ALA A 15 4.46 -4.14 7.96
C ALA A 15 3.06 -4.43 8.52
N GLU A 16 2.08 -3.56 8.25
CA GLU A 16 0.69 -3.79 8.67
C GLU A 16 0.07 -5.01 7.94
N ALA A 17 0.35 -5.16 6.65
CA ALA A 17 -0.10 -6.33 5.89
C ALA A 17 0.53 -7.63 6.41
N CYS A 18 1.78 -7.59 6.90
CA CYS A 18 2.47 -8.75 7.43
C CYS A 18 1.95 -9.23 8.81
N ARG A 19 1.19 -8.39 9.56
CA ARG A 19 0.67 -8.78 10.90
C ARG A 19 -0.17 -10.07 10.87
N GLU A 20 -0.89 -10.30 9.77
CA GLU A 20 -1.72 -11.48 9.58
C GLU A 20 -1.04 -12.54 8.69
N ALA A 21 0.11 -12.23 8.13
CA ALA A 21 0.92 -13.14 7.34
C ALA A 21 2.00 -13.81 8.23
N ASN A 22 2.40 -15.02 7.90
CA ASN A 22 3.50 -15.69 8.58
C ASN A 22 4.86 -15.18 8.05
N ILE A 23 5.07 -13.84 8.12
CA ILE A 23 6.25 -13.13 7.63
C ILE A 23 6.80 -12.26 8.74
N GLU A 24 8.09 -12.43 9.02
CA GLU A 24 8.85 -11.62 9.98
C GLU A 24 9.64 -10.55 9.23
N ILE A 25 9.46 -9.28 9.60
CA ILE A 25 10.28 -8.19 9.07
C ILE A 25 11.55 -8.11 9.92
N VAL A 26 12.67 -8.57 9.36
CA VAL A 26 13.96 -8.58 10.05
C VAL A 26 14.70 -7.24 9.93
N GLN A 27 14.33 -6.40 8.95
CA GLN A 27 14.90 -5.06 8.78
C GLN A 27 13.97 -4.20 7.91
N SER A 28 13.89 -2.91 8.24
CA SER A 28 13.16 -1.91 7.44
C SER A 28 14.00 -0.66 7.24
N PHE A 29 13.78 0.04 6.11
CA PHE A 29 14.52 1.23 5.71
C PHE A 29 13.58 2.34 5.22
N ASP A 30 13.75 3.54 5.74
CA ASP A 30 13.18 4.78 5.18
C ASP A 30 14.00 5.99 5.63
N GLN A 31 14.11 7.01 4.78
CA GLN A 31 14.86 8.24 5.10
C GLN A 31 13.98 9.35 5.66
N ASP A 32 12.64 9.24 5.57
CA ASP A 32 11.72 10.24 6.12
C ASP A 32 11.53 10.02 7.63
N GLU A 33 12.19 10.84 8.45
CA GLU A 33 12.12 10.75 9.91
C GLU A 33 10.69 10.80 10.48
N ALA A 34 9.77 11.54 9.83
CA ALA A 34 8.39 11.56 10.29
C ALA A 34 7.65 10.25 9.94
N ALA A 35 7.99 9.61 8.81
CA ALA A 35 7.50 8.27 8.49
C ALA A 35 8.05 7.25 9.49
N ASN A 36 9.36 7.31 9.79
CA ASN A 36 10.01 6.44 10.78
C ASN A 36 9.40 6.60 12.17
N PHE A 37 9.06 7.83 12.56
CA PHE A 37 8.40 8.09 13.83
C PHE A 37 7.00 7.45 13.89
N VAL A 38 6.18 7.57 12.84
CA VAL A 38 4.88 6.88 12.75
C VAL A 38 5.06 5.36 12.77
N TYR A 39 6.02 4.84 12.02
CA TYR A 39 6.33 3.41 11.99
C TYR A 39 6.68 2.90 13.40
N GLU A 40 7.60 3.56 14.10
CA GLU A 40 8.04 3.20 15.44
C GLU A 40 6.89 3.24 16.46
N GLN A 41 5.99 4.22 16.38
CA GLN A 41 4.82 4.30 17.26
C GLN A 41 3.89 3.09 17.12
N ASN A 42 3.75 2.55 15.89
CA ASN A 42 2.82 1.45 15.59
C ASN A 42 3.45 0.06 15.71
N PHE A 43 4.74 -0.08 15.40
CA PHE A 43 5.42 -1.39 15.34
C PHE A 43 6.49 -1.59 16.41
N LYS A 44 6.82 -0.54 17.20
CA LYS A 44 7.84 -0.57 18.26
C LYS A 44 9.27 -0.85 17.76
N VAL A 45 9.50 -0.67 16.47
CA VAL A 45 10.79 -0.80 15.80
C VAL A 45 10.98 0.43 14.92
N LYS A 46 12.14 1.08 15.03
CA LYS A 46 12.48 2.23 14.19
C LYS A 46 13.15 1.75 12.90
N PRO A 47 12.63 2.13 11.72
CA PRO A 47 13.31 1.85 10.46
C PRO A 47 14.71 2.49 10.41
N ASN A 48 15.62 1.87 9.70
CA ASN A 48 16.96 2.36 9.49
C ASN A 48 16.91 3.52 8.48
N SER A 49 17.42 4.70 8.87
CA SER A 49 17.44 5.91 8.03
C SER A 49 18.65 6.00 7.09
N ARG A 50 19.41 4.92 6.93
CA ARG A 50 20.60 4.88 6.06
C ARG A 50 20.24 5.17 4.61
N ASN A 51 21.09 5.94 3.93
CA ASN A 51 20.90 6.26 2.52
C ASN A 51 21.01 5.00 1.65
N LEU A 52 19.94 4.68 0.94
CA LEU A 52 19.86 3.52 0.04
C LEU A 52 20.62 3.73 -1.28
N ASP A 53 20.98 4.97 -1.65
CA ASP A 53 21.77 5.26 -2.86
C ASP A 53 23.17 4.63 -2.81
N SER A 54 23.68 4.40 -1.60
CA SER A 54 25.04 3.91 -1.35
C SER A 54 25.10 2.75 -0.36
N ILE A 55 23.95 2.15 -0.01
CA ILE A 55 23.92 1.00 0.90
C ILE A 55 24.67 -0.17 0.28
N GLN A 56 25.39 -0.90 1.11
CA GLN A 56 26.13 -2.11 0.70
C GLN A 56 25.43 -3.36 1.24
N LEU A 57 25.67 -4.50 0.59
CA LEU A 57 25.08 -5.79 0.97
C LEU A 57 25.31 -6.12 2.46
N GLY A 58 26.50 -5.86 2.99
CA GLY A 58 26.83 -6.09 4.40
C GLY A 58 26.02 -5.29 5.43
N ASN A 59 25.23 -4.29 4.95
CA ASN A 59 24.32 -3.51 5.79
C ASN A 59 22.87 -4.02 5.73
N ILE A 60 22.60 -5.03 4.91
CA ILE A 60 21.27 -5.61 4.71
C ILE A 60 21.26 -6.99 5.34
N THR A 61 20.33 -7.21 6.26
CA THR A 61 20.13 -8.52 6.89
C THR A 61 19.66 -9.53 5.83
N PRO A 62 20.26 -10.71 5.73
CA PRO A 62 19.76 -11.75 4.84
C PRO A 62 18.30 -12.08 5.12
N ALA A 63 17.49 -12.16 4.06
CA ALA A 63 16.06 -12.43 4.15
C ALA A 63 15.53 -13.13 2.90
N ASP A 64 14.41 -13.83 3.04
CA ASP A 64 13.76 -14.55 1.95
C ASP A 64 13.07 -13.60 0.96
N LEU A 65 12.50 -12.50 1.47
CA LEU A 65 11.73 -11.53 0.68
C LEU A 65 12.36 -10.13 0.79
N TRP A 66 12.60 -9.53 -0.37
CA TRP A 66 12.85 -8.10 -0.50
C TRP A 66 11.59 -7.43 -1.01
N TRP A 67 10.98 -6.58 -0.17
CA TRP A 67 9.85 -5.73 -0.55
C TRP A 67 10.35 -4.32 -0.81
N LEU A 68 10.07 -3.78 -2.01
CA LEU A 68 10.52 -2.45 -2.44
C LEU A 68 9.33 -1.61 -2.88
N SER A 69 9.13 -0.45 -2.23
CA SER A 69 8.12 0.55 -2.60
C SER A 69 8.80 1.90 -2.91
N PRO A 70 9.63 1.96 -3.98
CA PRO A 70 10.46 3.12 -4.26
C PRO A 70 9.63 4.35 -4.65
N PRO A 71 10.17 5.58 -4.51
CA PRO A 71 9.48 6.82 -4.86
C PRO A 71 8.87 6.77 -6.26
N CYS A 72 7.57 7.08 -6.36
CA CYS A 72 6.82 7.00 -7.62
C CYS A 72 7.02 8.22 -8.53
N THR A 73 7.55 9.32 -8.00
CA THR A 73 7.66 10.61 -8.72
C THR A 73 8.38 10.50 -10.07
N PRO A 74 9.47 9.69 -10.21
CA PRO A 74 10.15 9.52 -11.50
C PRO A 74 9.26 8.93 -12.60
N TYR A 75 8.20 8.20 -12.23
CA TYR A 75 7.35 7.39 -13.13
C TYR A 75 5.93 7.94 -13.28
N THR A 76 5.55 9.01 -12.55
CA THR A 76 4.20 9.55 -12.61
C THR A 76 3.92 10.26 -13.93
N VAL A 77 2.69 10.08 -14.47
CA VAL A 77 2.23 10.75 -15.70
C VAL A 77 2.28 12.28 -15.61
N ARG A 78 2.11 12.83 -14.40
CA ARG A 78 2.18 14.28 -14.14
C ARG A 78 3.57 14.80 -13.84
N GLY A 79 4.56 13.91 -13.68
CA GLY A 79 5.97 14.25 -13.49
C GLY A 79 6.70 14.42 -14.82
N LEU A 80 7.97 14.81 -14.73
CA LEU A 80 8.85 14.98 -15.91
C LEU A 80 9.26 13.63 -16.53
N ARG A 81 8.81 12.50 -15.98
CA ARG A 81 9.15 11.12 -16.39
C ARG A 81 10.64 10.93 -16.64
N LYS A 82 11.47 11.46 -15.74
CA LYS A 82 12.93 11.42 -15.88
C LYS A 82 13.52 10.02 -15.67
N ASP A 83 12.70 9.08 -15.18
CA ASP A 83 13.07 7.66 -14.97
C ASP A 83 14.43 7.52 -14.25
N LEU A 84 15.39 6.81 -14.82
CA LEU A 84 16.74 6.65 -14.24
C LEU A 84 17.53 7.96 -14.15
N SER A 85 17.19 8.99 -14.94
CA SER A 85 17.80 10.32 -14.85
C SER A 85 17.31 11.14 -13.64
N ASP A 86 16.31 10.67 -12.91
CA ASP A 86 15.85 11.30 -11.66
C ASP A 86 16.70 10.80 -10.49
N SER A 87 17.28 11.71 -9.70
CA SER A 87 18.10 11.35 -8.54
C SER A 87 17.37 10.43 -7.55
N ARG A 88 16.03 10.50 -7.49
CA ARG A 88 15.21 9.63 -6.63
C ARG A 88 15.14 8.18 -7.10
N SER A 89 15.58 7.88 -8.32
CA SER A 89 15.71 6.50 -8.82
C SER A 89 17.00 5.84 -8.37
N GLN A 90 17.98 6.60 -7.90
CA GLN A 90 19.33 6.09 -7.57
C GLN A 90 19.28 5.00 -6.49
N SER A 91 18.44 5.16 -5.47
CA SER A 91 18.25 4.14 -4.42
C SER A 91 17.76 2.81 -5.00
N LEU A 92 16.78 2.84 -5.92
CA LEU A 92 16.29 1.62 -6.58
C LEU A 92 17.38 1.00 -7.46
N VAL A 93 18.10 1.80 -8.23
CA VAL A 93 19.22 1.33 -9.09
C VAL A 93 20.27 0.62 -8.25
N ASN A 94 20.67 1.22 -7.12
CA ASN A 94 21.64 0.60 -6.21
C ASN A 94 21.12 -0.72 -5.65
N LEU A 95 19.87 -0.78 -5.17
CA LEU A 95 19.28 -2.02 -4.67
C LEU A 95 19.23 -3.11 -5.75
N ILE A 96 18.85 -2.76 -6.99
CA ILE A 96 18.85 -3.70 -8.12
C ILE A 96 20.26 -4.29 -8.34
N SER A 97 21.31 -3.46 -8.22
CA SER A 97 22.69 -3.92 -8.40
C SER A 97 23.17 -4.91 -7.32
N ILE A 98 22.54 -4.88 -6.13
CA ILE A 98 22.86 -5.75 -5.00
C ILE A 98 22.13 -7.10 -5.08
N ILE A 99 20.95 -7.18 -5.72
CA ILE A 99 20.15 -8.41 -5.83
C ILE A 99 20.98 -9.65 -6.25
N PRO A 100 21.88 -9.58 -7.27
CA PRO A 100 22.65 -10.75 -7.70
C PRO A 100 23.56 -11.37 -6.64
N ASN A 101 23.93 -10.60 -5.62
CA ASN A 101 24.78 -11.04 -4.50
C ASN A 101 23.96 -11.36 -3.25
N ALA A 102 22.81 -10.71 -3.05
CA ALA A 102 21.90 -10.95 -1.93
C ALA A 102 21.08 -12.24 -2.11
N LEU A 103 20.67 -12.53 -3.35
CA LEU A 103 19.91 -13.71 -3.76
C LEU A 103 18.67 -14.02 -2.91
N PRO A 104 17.80 -13.04 -2.59
CA PRO A 104 16.57 -13.33 -1.87
C PRO A 104 15.70 -14.31 -2.68
N SER A 105 14.87 -15.11 -2.03
CA SER A 105 13.96 -16.04 -2.72
C SER A 105 12.88 -15.28 -3.52
N TYR A 106 12.49 -14.10 -3.02
CA TYR A 106 11.47 -13.22 -3.60
C TYR A 106 11.94 -11.78 -3.65
N VAL A 107 11.66 -11.11 -4.74
CA VAL A 107 11.79 -9.64 -4.90
C VAL A 107 10.45 -9.12 -5.37
N VAL A 108 9.82 -8.25 -4.59
CA VAL A 108 8.57 -7.59 -4.97
C VAL A 108 8.78 -6.10 -5.06
N VAL A 109 8.37 -5.51 -6.18
CA VAL A 109 8.37 -4.05 -6.36
C VAL A 109 6.93 -3.58 -6.53
N GLU A 110 6.50 -2.63 -5.70
CA GLU A 110 5.25 -1.90 -5.85
C GLU A 110 5.52 -0.50 -6.40
N ASN A 111 4.72 -0.05 -7.37
CA ASN A 111 4.78 1.33 -7.86
C ASN A 111 3.48 1.74 -8.56
N VAL A 112 3.46 2.98 -9.08
CA VAL A 112 2.39 3.48 -9.96
C VAL A 112 2.44 2.79 -11.33
N LEU A 113 1.32 2.83 -12.07
CA LEU A 113 1.22 2.19 -13.41
C LEU A 113 2.31 2.64 -14.38
N GLY A 114 2.77 3.90 -14.27
CA GLY A 114 3.83 4.43 -15.14
C GLY A 114 5.22 3.82 -14.91
N PHE A 115 5.39 2.98 -13.89
CA PHE A 115 6.62 2.19 -13.71
C PHE A 115 6.72 1.07 -14.74
N LYS A 116 5.58 0.51 -15.17
CA LYS A 116 5.56 -0.51 -16.22
C LYS A 116 6.03 0.10 -17.55
N GLY A 117 7.03 -0.52 -18.15
CA GLY A 117 7.69 -0.06 -19.37
C GLY A 117 8.79 0.98 -19.16
N SER A 118 9.10 1.37 -17.90
CA SER A 118 10.20 2.29 -17.58
C SER A 118 11.57 1.63 -17.76
N GLU A 119 12.62 2.46 -17.87
CA GLU A 119 14.00 1.96 -17.91
C GLU A 119 14.39 1.26 -16.59
N ALA A 120 13.87 1.75 -15.47
CA ALA A 120 14.07 1.13 -14.16
C ALA A 120 13.44 -0.27 -14.08
N GLU A 121 12.22 -0.45 -14.61
CA GLU A 121 11.62 -1.78 -14.72
C GLU A 121 12.45 -2.71 -15.62
N GLN A 122 12.88 -2.22 -16.78
CA GLN A 122 13.68 -3.02 -17.71
C GLN A 122 15.02 -3.48 -17.10
N LEU A 123 15.67 -2.59 -16.33
CA LEU A 123 16.88 -2.92 -15.58
C LEU A 123 16.61 -4.01 -14.55
N LEU A 124 15.53 -3.88 -13.78
CA LEU A 124 15.11 -4.87 -12.79
C LEU A 124 14.77 -6.22 -13.45
N LEU A 125 13.98 -6.23 -14.53
CA LEU A 125 13.64 -7.42 -15.28
C LEU A 125 14.88 -8.15 -15.81
N LYS A 126 15.83 -7.39 -16.35
CA LYS A 126 17.13 -7.94 -16.83
C LYS A 126 17.88 -8.61 -15.68
N THR A 127 18.01 -7.92 -14.54
CA THR A 127 18.71 -8.43 -13.35
C THR A 127 18.07 -9.69 -12.81
N LEU A 128 16.75 -9.71 -12.68
CA LEU A 128 16.00 -10.87 -12.17
C LEU A 128 16.14 -12.07 -13.11
N ARG A 129 16.01 -11.88 -14.43
CA ARG A 129 16.16 -12.95 -15.41
C ARG A 129 17.57 -13.53 -15.41
N GLN A 130 18.60 -12.69 -15.35
CA GLN A 130 20.01 -13.12 -15.22
C GLN A 130 20.26 -13.92 -13.93
N GLY A 131 19.53 -13.58 -12.86
CA GLY A 131 19.54 -14.30 -11.58
C GLY A 131 18.66 -15.55 -11.56
N ASN A 132 18.10 -16.01 -12.69
CA ASN A 132 17.19 -17.16 -12.79
C ASN A 132 15.92 -17.02 -11.94
N TYR A 133 15.37 -15.80 -11.83
CA TYR A 133 14.03 -15.59 -11.25
C TYR A 133 12.95 -15.78 -12.31
N ALA A 134 11.89 -16.49 -11.97
CA ALA A 134 10.63 -16.38 -12.67
C ALA A 134 10.02 -15.01 -12.35
N VAL A 135 9.48 -14.33 -13.38
CA VAL A 135 8.91 -12.99 -13.22
C VAL A 135 7.44 -13.02 -13.58
N SER A 136 6.64 -12.42 -12.73
CA SER A 136 5.20 -12.18 -12.94
C SER A 136 4.89 -10.73 -12.60
N ASP A 137 3.84 -10.17 -13.19
CA ASP A 137 3.34 -8.84 -12.83
C ASP A 137 1.82 -8.81 -12.76
N ILE A 138 1.29 -7.88 -11.97
CA ILE A 138 -0.14 -7.64 -11.85
C ILE A 138 -0.41 -6.18 -11.50
N THR A 139 -1.53 -5.67 -11.99
CA THR A 139 -2.11 -4.40 -11.53
C THR A 139 -3.26 -4.67 -10.57
N LEU A 140 -3.18 -4.09 -9.39
CA LEU A 140 -4.23 -4.19 -8.37
C LEU A 140 -4.79 -2.81 -8.04
N CYS A 141 -6.09 -2.79 -7.71
CA CYS A 141 -6.78 -1.61 -7.23
C CYS A 141 -7.65 -1.99 -6.03
N PRO A 142 -7.71 -1.18 -4.95
CA PRO A 142 -8.57 -1.44 -3.79
C PRO A 142 -10.04 -1.71 -4.15
N SER A 143 -10.52 -1.13 -5.25
CA SER A 143 -11.88 -1.36 -5.74
C SER A 143 -12.18 -2.82 -6.09
N GLN A 144 -11.18 -3.61 -6.49
CA GLN A 144 -11.31 -5.05 -6.73
C GLN A 144 -11.57 -5.83 -5.43
N PHE A 145 -11.13 -5.29 -4.30
CA PHE A 145 -11.35 -5.84 -2.95
C PHE A 145 -12.58 -5.23 -2.26
N GLY A 146 -13.49 -4.63 -3.03
CA GLY A 146 -14.74 -4.07 -2.53
C GLY A 146 -14.61 -2.70 -1.86
N LYS A 147 -13.43 -2.07 -1.83
CA LYS A 147 -13.25 -0.74 -1.25
C LYS A 147 -13.73 0.37 -2.20
N PRO A 148 -14.36 1.44 -1.68
CA PRO A 148 -14.80 2.57 -2.49
C PRO A 148 -13.65 3.55 -2.81
N ALA A 149 -12.53 3.04 -3.31
CA ALA A 149 -11.32 3.81 -3.58
C ALA A 149 -10.65 3.38 -4.89
N GLN A 150 -10.28 4.37 -5.70
CA GLN A 150 -9.52 4.17 -6.93
C GLN A 150 -8.04 4.49 -6.67
N ARG A 151 -7.21 3.44 -6.55
CA ARG A 151 -5.77 3.55 -6.35
C ARG A 151 -5.03 2.42 -7.08
N PRO A 152 -5.04 2.37 -8.41
CA PRO A 152 -4.35 1.31 -9.15
C PRO A 152 -2.84 1.37 -8.91
N ARG A 153 -2.24 0.20 -8.65
CA ARG A 153 -0.80 0.00 -8.45
C ARG A 153 -0.31 -1.19 -9.23
N TYR A 154 0.88 -1.05 -9.74
CA TYR A 154 1.62 -2.08 -10.43
C TYR A 154 2.51 -2.82 -9.44
N PHE A 155 2.48 -4.15 -9.49
CA PHE A 155 3.33 -5.03 -8.72
C PHE A 155 4.13 -5.92 -9.67
N LEU A 156 5.44 -5.96 -9.47
CA LEU A 156 6.34 -6.87 -10.16
C LEU A 156 6.91 -7.84 -9.14
N ILE A 157 6.85 -9.13 -9.45
CA ILE A 157 7.25 -10.22 -8.56
C ILE A 157 8.33 -11.04 -9.27
N GLY A 158 9.53 -11.03 -8.73
CA GLY A 158 10.60 -11.97 -9.05
C GLY A 158 10.67 -13.07 -8.00
N SER A 159 10.68 -14.33 -8.41
CA SER A 159 10.75 -15.45 -7.48
C SER A 159 11.65 -16.57 -7.99
N LYS A 160 12.37 -17.25 -7.07
CA LYS A 160 13.19 -18.43 -7.40
C LYS A 160 12.34 -19.66 -7.73
N GLN A 161 11.10 -19.69 -7.24
CA GLN A 161 10.12 -20.71 -7.57
C GLN A 161 8.98 -20.07 -8.38
N LYS A 162 8.38 -20.81 -9.31
CA LYS A 162 7.26 -20.27 -10.09
C LYS A 162 6.09 -19.92 -9.17
N VAL A 163 5.71 -18.66 -9.16
CA VAL A 163 4.54 -18.14 -8.45
C VAL A 163 3.43 -17.88 -9.47
N GLU A 164 2.26 -18.46 -9.25
CA GLU A 164 1.09 -18.20 -10.08
C GLU A 164 0.30 -17.02 -9.50
N VAL A 165 0.29 -15.91 -10.22
CA VAL A 165 -0.53 -14.75 -9.88
C VAL A 165 -1.88 -14.89 -10.57
N LYS A 166 -2.94 -15.13 -9.79
CA LYS A 166 -4.32 -15.26 -10.30
C LYS A 166 -4.98 -13.88 -10.40
N GLY A 167 -5.99 -13.74 -11.26
CA GLY A 167 -6.85 -12.56 -11.24
C GLY A 167 -7.67 -12.46 -9.95
N VAL A 168 -7.97 -11.25 -9.53
CA VAL A 168 -8.85 -10.99 -8.37
C VAL A 168 -10.30 -11.09 -8.83
N SER A 169 -11.12 -11.91 -8.15
CA SER A 169 -12.56 -11.86 -8.32
C SER A 169 -13.11 -10.62 -7.61
N GLU A 170 -13.88 -9.80 -8.33
CA GLU A 170 -14.44 -8.58 -7.73
C GLU A 170 -15.35 -8.92 -6.53
N LEU A 171 -15.07 -8.27 -5.41
CA LEU A 171 -15.90 -8.38 -4.21
C LEU A 171 -17.03 -7.34 -4.22
N LYS A 172 -18.10 -7.61 -3.45
CA LYS A 172 -19.20 -6.65 -3.27
C LYS A 172 -18.65 -5.34 -2.72
N ARG A 173 -18.96 -4.24 -3.40
CA ARG A 173 -18.52 -2.91 -3.00
C ARG A 173 -19.14 -2.48 -1.68
N GLN A 174 -18.31 -1.93 -0.82
CA GLN A 174 -18.71 -1.23 0.39
C GLN A 174 -19.02 0.22 0.05
N THR A 175 -19.81 0.89 0.87
CA THR A 175 -20.11 2.30 0.71
C THR A 175 -19.01 3.17 1.31
N LEU A 176 -18.80 4.35 0.74
CA LEU A 176 -17.78 5.28 1.20
C LEU A 176 -18.03 5.75 2.63
N ASN A 177 -19.31 5.85 3.03
CA ASN A 177 -19.71 6.26 4.37
C ASN A 177 -19.12 5.38 5.49
N ASN A 178 -18.87 4.10 5.23
CA ASN A 178 -18.27 3.18 6.21
C ASN A 178 -16.85 3.58 6.64
N TYR A 179 -16.19 4.43 5.86
CA TYR A 179 -14.81 4.87 6.05
C TYR A 179 -14.70 6.28 6.59
N LEU A 180 -15.82 6.99 6.70
CA LEU A 180 -15.87 8.38 7.16
C LEU A 180 -16.04 8.47 8.67
N SER A 181 -15.49 9.50 9.26
CA SER A 181 -15.72 9.88 10.66
C SER A 181 -17.04 10.64 10.79
N LYS A 182 -17.81 10.34 11.83
CA LYS A 182 -19.05 11.08 12.12
C LYS A 182 -18.78 12.54 12.51
N GLU A 183 -17.66 12.75 13.20
CA GLU A 183 -17.19 14.06 13.61
C GLU A 183 -15.89 14.40 12.89
N PHE A 184 -15.67 15.66 12.62
CA PHE A 184 -14.44 16.14 11.99
C PHE A 184 -14.06 17.52 12.55
N ALA A 185 -12.78 17.82 12.52
CA ALA A 185 -12.26 19.11 12.97
C ALA A 185 -12.46 20.20 11.90
N ASP A 186 -12.76 21.43 12.32
CA ASP A 186 -12.98 22.59 11.44
C ASP A 186 -11.79 22.86 10.50
N GLN A 187 -10.59 22.52 10.91
CA GLN A 187 -9.38 22.65 10.09
C GLN A 187 -9.41 21.82 8.77
N LEU A 188 -10.35 20.89 8.62
CA LEU A 188 -10.59 20.15 7.37
C LEU A 188 -11.46 20.92 6.38
N LEU A 189 -12.20 21.93 6.83
CA LEU A 189 -13.02 22.77 5.97
C LEU A 189 -12.17 23.59 5.02
N LEU A 190 -12.65 23.72 3.80
CA LEU A 190 -12.08 24.63 2.81
C LEU A 190 -12.73 26.00 2.92
N GLU A 191 -11.90 27.05 2.82
CA GLU A 191 -12.40 28.39 2.77
C GLU A 191 -13.40 28.60 1.62
N PRO A 192 -14.54 29.28 1.84
CA PRO A 192 -15.58 29.44 0.81
C PRO A 192 -15.07 30.05 -0.50
N HIS A 193 -14.09 30.95 -0.43
CA HIS A 193 -13.51 31.56 -1.63
C HIS A 193 -12.67 30.55 -2.43
N VAL A 194 -12.01 29.59 -1.77
CA VAL A 194 -11.27 28.49 -2.39
C VAL A 194 -12.22 27.55 -3.12
N VAL A 195 -13.33 27.19 -2.47
CA VAL A 195 -14.36 26.33 -3.08
C VAL A 195 -14.93 26.99 -4.34
N ARG A 196 -15.37 28.27 -4.25
CA ARG A 196 -15.90 29.00 -5.43
C ARG A 196 -14.93 29.06 -6.59
N ARG A 197 -13.63 29.25 -6.30
CA ARG A 197 -12.59 29.40 -7.34
C ARG A 197 -12.16 28.09 -8.00
N TYR A 198 -12.18 26.98 -7.26
CA TYR A 198 -11.52 25.74 -7.68
C TYR A 198 -12.47 24.52 -7.73
N SER A 199 -13.80 24.68 -7.52
CA SER A 199 -14.75 23.57 -7.52
C SER A 199 -14.67 22.68 -8.74
N GLU A 200 -14.52 23.26 -9.95
CA GLU A 200 -14.39 22.51 -11.20
C GLU A 200 -13.09 21.71 -11.30
N ALA A 201 -12.05 22.09 -10.56
CA ALA A 201 -10.78 21.39 -10.55
C ALA A 201 -10.72 20.28 -9.49
N MET A 202 -11.65 20.27 -8.54
CA MET A 202 -11.73 19.32 -7.44
C MET A 202 -12.62 18.13 -7.78
N ASN A 203 -12.27 16.95 -7.29
CA ASN A 203 -13.18 15.82 -7.25
C ASN A 203 -14.03 15.91 -5.98
N ILE A 204 -15.21 16.52 -6.08
CA ILE A 204 -16.10 16.71 -4.95
C ILE A 204 -17.18 15.62 -4.95
N ILE A 205 -17.34 14.94 -3.82
CA ILE A 205 -18.34 13.93 -3.55
C ILE A 205 -19.36 14.54 -2.59
N ASP A 206 -20.65 14.51 -2.92
CA ASP A 206 -21.71 14.91 -1.99
C ASP A 206 -21.81 13.86 -0.86
N ILE A 207 -21.94 14.31 0.39
CA ILE A 207 -22.02 13.41 1.54
C ILE A 207 -23.21 12.44 1.42
N ARG A 208 -24.30 12.86 0.78
CA ARG A 208 -25.48 12.02 0.53
C ARG A 208 -25.20 10.87 -0.41
N ASP A 209 -24.25 11.04 -1.34
CA ASP A 209 -23.88 10.01 -2.31
C ASP A 209 -22.94 8.96 -1.70
N THR A 210 -22.39 9.21 -0.50
CA THR A 210 -21.45 8.28 0.14
C THR A 210 -22.06 6.95 0.55
N GLU A 211 -23.39 6.87 0.64
CA GLU A 211 -24.15 5.64 0.87
C GLU A 211 -24.34 4.80 -0.42
N LEU A 212 -24.06 5.37 -1.58
CA LEU A 212 -24.22 4.68 -2.86
C LEU A 212 -22.99 3.79 -3.15
N PRO A 213 -23.16 2.49 -3.45
CA PRO A 213 -22.04 1.59 -3.78
C PRO A 213 -21.24 2.03 -5.02
N ALA A 214 -21.83 2.84 -5.90
CA ALA A 214 -21.16 3.37 -7.08
C ALA A 214 -20.18 4.51 -6.77
N THR A 215 -20.35 5.18 -5.61
CA THR A 215 -19.53 6.32 -5.23
C THR A 215 -18.15 5.85 -4.77
N THR A 216 -17.11 6.37 -5.40
CA THR A 216 -15.71 6.03 -5.08
C THR A 216 -14.86 7.28 -4.98
N SER A 217 -13.89 7.27 -4.06
CA SER A 217 -12.85 8.29 -4.02
C SER A 217 -11.79 8.05 -5.11
N ILE A 218 -11.22 9.13 -5.64
CA ILE A 218 -10.01 9.03 -6.44
C ILE A 218 -8.78 8.87 -5.55
N CYS A 219 -7.65 8.50 -6.15
CA CYS A 219 -6.40 8.27 -5.44
C CYS A 219 -5.96 9.50 -4.63
N PHE A 220 -5.84 9.36 -3.33
CA PHE A 220 -5.17 10.34 -2.47
C PHE A 220 -3.66 10.26 -2.70
N THR A 221 -3.06 11.39 -3.07
CA THR A 221 -1.62 11.50 -3.32
C THR A 221 -0.91 12.23 -2.18
N SER A 222 0.41 12.17 -2.14
CA SER A 222 1.22 12.92 -1.17
C SER A 222 1.05 14.45 -1.24
N ASN A 223 0.46 14.95 -2.32
CA ASN A 223 0.17 16.38 -2.50
C ASN A 223 -1.24 16.79 -2.05
N TYR A 224 -2.04 15.90 -1.46
CA TYR A 224 -3.43 16.15 -1.11
C TYR A 224 -3.61 17.37 -0.18
N GLY A 225 -2.74 17.57 0.78
CA GLY A 225 -2.76 18.73 1.66
C GLY A 225 -2.44 20.07 0.99
N LYS A 226 -1.83 20.05 -0.21
CA LYS A 226 -1.31 21.25 -0.89
C LYS A 226 -1.99 21.53 -2.24
N CYS A 227 -2.48 20.51 -2.92
CA CYS A 227 -3.05 20.59 -4.26
C CYS A 227 -4.53 20.21 -4.23
N LEU A 228 -5.36 20.95 -4.95
CA LEU A 228 -6.79 20.67 -5.07
C LEU A 228 -7.12 19.81 -6.29
N ARG A 229 -6.34 19.94 -7.35
CA ARG A 229 -6.60 19.26 -8.62
C ARG A 229 -6.00 17.87 -8.66
N GLY A 230 -6.84 16.82 -8.71
CA GLY A 230 -6.44 15.44 -8.93
C GLY A 230 -5.47 14.88 -7.89
N SER A 231 -5.54 15.37 -6.66
CA SER A 231 -4.72 14.91 -5.53
C SER A 231 -5.49 14.02 -4.56
N GLY A 232 -6.80 13.92 -4.72
CA GLY A 232 -7.75 13.18 -3.91
C GLY A 232 -9.16 13.74 -4.08
N SER A 233 -10.10 13.15 -3.36
CA SER A 233 -11.49 13.60 -3.29
C SER A 233 -11.74 14.55 -2.13
N PHE A 234 -12.82 15.33 -2.22
CA PHE A 234 -13.30 16.24 -1.19
C PHE A 234 -14.75 15.91 -0.89
N LEU A 235 -15.23 16.21 0.31
CA LEU A 235 -16.61 15.96 0.73
C LEU A 235 -17.39 17.26 0.81
N LYS A 236 -18.48 17.37 0.09
CA LYS A 236 -19.48 18.40 0.24
C LYS A 236 -20.44 17.98 1.35
N ILE A 237 -20.37 18.65 2.49
CA ILE A 237 -21.15 18.33 3.70
C ILE A 237 -22.44 19.15 3.82
N SER A 238 -22.48 20.32 3.17
CA SER A 238 -23.68 21.17 3.08
C SER A 238 -23.71 21.95 1.75
N ALA A 239 -24.70 22.79 1.55
CA ALA A 239 -24.81 23.65 0.36
C ALA A 239 -23.56 24.55 0.17
N HIS A 240 -22.88 24.92 1.27
CA HIS A 240 -21.83 25.93 1.27
C HIS A 240 -20.48 25.41 1.80
N GLU A 241 -20.43 24.18 2.32
CA GLU A 241 -19.25 23.64 2.99
C GLU A 241 -18.69 22.41 2.28
N VAL A 242 -17.42 22.48 2.00
CA VAL A 242 -16.62 21.37 1.44
C VAL A 242 -15.42 21.16 2.36
N ARG A 243 -15.14 19.90 2.68
CA ARG A 243 -13.99 19.54 3.50
C ARG A 243 -13.03 18.57 2.81
N ARG A 244 -11.81 18.53 3.31
CA ARG A 244 -10.87 17.45 3.03
C ARG A 244 -11.26 16.20 3.80
N PHE A 245 -10.83 15.03 3.29
CA PHE A 245 -10.79 13.81 4.08
C PHE A 245 -9.73 13.95 5.18
N ALA A 246 -10.06 13.50 6.37
CA ALA A 246 -9.08 13.38 7.45
C ALA A 246 -8.00 12.33 7.09
N PRO A 247 -6.77 12.48 7.58
CA PRO A 247 -5.74 11.44 7.40
C PRO A 247 -6.20 10.05 7.88
N ALA A 248 -6.94 9.98 8.99
CA ALA A 248 -7.50 8.74 9.51
C ALA A 248 -8.54 8.10 8.57
N GLU A 249 -9.38 8.90 7.90
CA GLU A 249 -10.33 8.40 6.89
C GLU A 249 -9.60 7.81 5.68
N ILE A 250 -8.50 8.44 5.26
CA ILE A 250 -7.67 7.92 4.17
C ILE A 250 -6.98 6.63 4.60
N LEU A 251 -6.47 6.53 5.84
CA LEU A 251 -5.92 5.28 6.37
C LEU A 251 -6.97 4.16 6.41
N ASN A 252 -8.20 4.45 6.83
CA ASN A 252 -9.29 3.49 6.79
C ASN A 252 -9.53 2.98 5.37
N LEU A 253 -9.57 3.86 4.37
CA LEU A 253 -9.69 3.50 2.95
C LEU A 253 -8.53 2.64 2.48
N LEU A 254 -7.31 2.89 2.95
CA LEU A 254 -6.13 2.07 2.66
C LEU A 254 -6.11 0.73 3.42
N GLY A 255 -7.04 0.52 4.37
CA GLY A 255 -7.17 -0.73 5.12
C GLY A 255 -6.35 -0.82 6.39
N PHE A 256 -5.80 0.30 6.87
CA PHE A 256 -5.17 0.33 8.19
C PHE A 256 -6.23 0.17 9.29
N PRO A 257 -5.90 -0.50 10.40
CA PRO A 257 -6.84 -0.65 11.51
C PRO A 257 -7.07 0.69 12.20
N LYS A 258 -8.23 0.85 12.84
CA LYS A 258 -8.57 2.07 13.60
C LYS A 258 -7.59 2.38 14.74
N SER A 259 -6.85 1.38 15.21
CA SER A 259 -5.80 1.53 16.22
C SER A 259 -4.48 2.07 15.68
N PHE A 260 -4.35 2.22 14.34
CA PHE A 260 -3.13 2.76 13.75
C PHE A 260 -3.00 4.25 14.06
N ALA A 261 -1.94 4.60 14.78
CA ALA A 261 -1.74 5.96 15.29
C ALA A 261 -1.00 6.85 14.29
N LEU A 262 -1.56 8.04 14.07
CA LEU A 262 -0.84 9.18 13.49
C LEU A 262 -0.62 10.20 14.62
N PRO A 263 0.62 10.41 15.11
CA PRO A 263 0.89 11.31 16.23
C PRO A 263 0.47 12.76 15.95
N ASP A 264 -0.19 13.41 16.92
CA ASP A 264 -0.63 14.81 16.83
C ASP A 264 0.52 15.81 16.69
N SER A 265 1.73 15.42 17.09
CA SER A 265 2.96 16.22 16.90
C SER A 265 3.35 16.38 15.43
N ILE A 266 2.78 15.58 14.52
CA ILE A 266 2.98 15.70 13.08
C ILE A 266 1.90 16.60 12.50
N SER A 267 2.31 17.69 11.82
CA SER A 267 1.35 18.62 11.21
C SER A 267 0.41 17.91 10.23
N LEU A 268 -0.84 18.36 10.15
CA LEU A 268 -1.87 17.80 9.28
C LEU A 268 -1.42 17.69 7.81
N SER A 269 -0.70 18.71 7.30
CA SER A 269 -0.14 18.68 5.93
C SER A 269 0.88 17.55 5.76
N LYS A 270 1.70 17.28 6.78
CA LYS A 270 2.66 16.17 6.74
C LYS A 270 1.95 14.83 6.88
N GLN A 271 0.91 14.73 7.72
CA GLN A 271 0.10 13.50 7.83
C GLN A 271 -0.51 13.13 6.47
N TRP A 272 -1.14 14.09 5.74
CA TRP A 272 -1.63 13.83 4.38
C TRP A 272 -0.53 13.37 3.41
N LYS A 273 0.67 13.96 3.51
CA LYS A 273 1.80 13.51 2.69
C LYS A 273 2.16 12.06 2.98
N LEU A 274 2.22 11.68 4.25
CA LEU A 274 2.58 10.33 4.69
C LEU A 274 1.54 9.29 4.24
N VAL A 275 0.26 9.55 4.49
CA VAL A 275 -0.82 8.62 4.10
C VAL A 275 -0.96 8.52 2.58
N GLY A 276 -0.74 9.62 1.84
CA GLY A 276 -0.76 9.63 0.39
C GLY A 276 0.36 8.81 -0.26
N ASN A 277 1.49 8.66 0.42
CA ASN A 277 2.61 7.80 0.00
C ASN A 277 2.44 6.34 0.43
N SER A 278 1.50 6.02 1.31
CA SER A 278 1.36 4.68 1.85
C SER A 278 0.77 3.66 0.87
N LEU A 279 0.84 2.40 1.24
CA LEU A 279 0.32 1.25 0.49
C LEU A 279 -1.16 0.98 0.85
N ASP A 280 -1.89 0.32 -0.05
CA ASP A 280 -3.17 -0.31 0.27
C ASP A 280 -2.92 -1.71 0.84
N ILE A 281 -3.41 -1.95 2.03
CA ILE A 281 -3.15 -3.16 2.81
C ILE A 281 -3.70 -4.42 2.12
N GLU A 282 -4.91 -4.34 1.53
CA GLU A 282 -5.51 -5.50 0.87
C GLU A 282 -4.77 -5.90 -0.41
N CYS A 283 -4.31 -4.91 -1.18
CA CYS A 283 -3.46 -5.17 -2.35
C CYS A 283 -2.15 -5.87 -1.94
N VAL A 284 -1.53 -5.41 -0.84
CA VAL A 284 -0.29 -6.04 -0.31
C VAL A 284 -0.57 -7.45 0.19
N ARG A 285 -1.62 -7.65 1.00
CA ARG A 285 -2.04 -8.98 1.49
C ARG A 285 -2.28 -9.96 0.36
N TYR A 286 -2.91 -9.51 -0.72
CA TYR A 286 -3.12 -10.34 -1.91
C TYR A 286 -1.78 -10.81 -2.51
N ILE A 287 -0.80 -9.92 -2.66
CA ILE A 287 0.55 -10.28 -3.13
C ILE A 287 1.21 -11.26 -2.16
N LEU A 288 1.18 -10.99 -0.86
CA LEU A 288 1.75 -11.89 0.15
C LEU A 288 1.09 -13.28 0.11
N GLY A 289 -0.22 -13.35 -0.08
CA GLY A 289 -0.95 -14.60 -0.26
C GLY A 289 -0.51 -15.39 -1.50
N THR A 290 -0.12 -14.70 -2.59
CA THR A 290 0.41 -15.38 -3.78
C THR A 290 1.82 -15.95 -3.56
N LEU A 291 2.64 -15.32 -2.71
CA LEU A 291 3.98 -15.81 -2.35
C LEU A 291 3.89 -17.00 -1.38
N ALA A 292 2.91 -16.99 -0.49
CA ALA A 292 2.70 -18.02 0.53
C ALA A 292 2.03 -19.30 0.01
N ASN A 293 1.67 -19.40 -1.28
CA ASN A 293 1.01 -20.57 -1.90
C ASN A 293 1.84 -21.87 -1.88
N VAL A 294 2.82 -21.96 -1.00
CA VAL A 294 3.44 -23.21 -0.53
C VAL A 294 2.71 -23.73 0.74
N GLY A 295 1.58 -23.15 1.12
CA GLY A 295 0.77 -23.58 2.25
C GLY A 295 -0.51 -22.73 2.38
N ALA A 296 -1.66 -23.34 2.27
CA ALA A 296 -3.00 -22.80 2.26
C ALA A 296 -3.25 -21.56 3.14
N TRP A 297 -3.42 -20.38 2.53
CA TRP A 297 -3.98 -19.20 3.17
C TRP A 297 -5.41 -18.98 2.67
N HIS A 298 -6.37 -19.17 3.55
CA HIS A 298 -7.74 -18.73 3.31
C HIS A 298 -7.78 -17.22 3.53
N CYS A 299 -8.04 -16.47 2.46
CA CYS A 299 -8.41 -15.06 2.53
C CYS A 299 -9.74 -14.97 3.32
N HIS A 300 -9.67 -14.67 4.60
CA HIS A 300 -10.87 -14.32 5.39
C HIS A 300 -11.23 -12.89 5.01
N ALA A 301 -12.27 -12.77 4.17
CA ALA A 301 -12.97 -11.50 4.02
C ALA A 301 -13.57 -11.15 5.39
N HIS A 302 -12.89 -10.28 6.15
CA HIS A 302 -13.45 -9.70 7.36
C HIS A 302 -14.59 -8.76 6.97
N LEU A 303 -15.80 -9.31 6.96
CA LEU A 303 -17.02 -8.54 7.04
C LEU A 303 -16.98 -7.75 8.34
N ALA A 304 -16.91 -6.43 8.23
CA ALA A 304 -17.18 -5.52 9.33
C ALA A 304 -18.64 -5.68 9.74
N ASN A 305 -18.93 -6.55 10.69
CA ASN A 305 -20.13 -6.51 11.52
C ASN A 305 -19.79 -7.15 12.86
N GLY A 306 -19.79 -6.32 13.90
CA GLY A 306 -19.70 -6.79 15.25
C GLY A 306 -20.94 -7.63 15.61
N SER A 307 -20.75 -8.91 15.75
CA SER A 307 -21.41 -9.75 16.74
C SER A 307 -20.94 -11.22 16.58
N ALA A 308 -20.54 -11.76 17.73
CA ALA A 308 -20.51 -13.17 18.10
C ALA A 308 -19.66 -14.16 17.27
N ARG A 309 -18.56 -14.54 17.91
CA ARG A 309 -17.81 -15.78 17.66
C ARG A 309 -18.75 -16.99 17.61
N GLN A 310 -18.73 -17.72 16.50
CA GLN A 310 -19.06 -19.13 16.51
C GLN A 310 -17.96 -19.88 15.76
N VAL A 311 -17.16 -20.58 16.52
CA VAL A 311 -16.10 -21.47 16.05
C VAL A 311 -16.78 -22.74 15.54
N ALA A 312 -16.81 -22.94 14.23
CA ALA A 312 -17.14 -24.24 13.66
C ALA A 312 -15.85 -25.06 13.53
N ARG A 313 -15.67 -25.98 14.45
CA ARG A 313 -14.67 -27.05 14.42
C ARG A 313 -15.13 -28.07 13.40
N ILE A 314 -14.46 -28.19 12.25
CA ILE A 314 -14.65 -29.34 11.35
C ILE A 314 -13.70 -30.44 11.81
N GLU A 315 -14.24 -31.45 12.44
CA GLU A 315 -13.56 -32.70 12.77
C GLU A 315 -13.38 -33.52 11.48
N LEU A 316 -12.15 -33.81 11.14
CA LEU A 316 -11.77 -34.83 10.16
C LEU A 316 -12.00 -36.22 10.80
N ASN A 317 -13.10 -36.87 10.48
CA ASN A 317 -13.32 -38.28 10.79
C ASN A 317 -12.60 -39.15 9.78
N ASN A 318 -11.43 -39.66 10.17
CA ASN A 318 -10.86 -40.87 9.61
C ASN A 318 -11.75 -42.08 9.96
N LYS A 319 -12.33 -42.72 8.99
CA LYS A 319 -12.78 -44.10 9.12
C LYS A 319 -12.10 -44.99 8.09
N SER A 320 -11.06 -45.63 8.54
CA SER A 320 -10.62 -46.91 8.02
C SER A 320 -11.63 -47.96 8.48
N ASN A 321 -12.19 -48.71 7.56
CA ASN A 321 -12.71 -50.07 7.82
C ASN A 321 -12.74 -50.84 6.49
N LEU A 322 -11.85 -51.80 6.36
CA LEU A 322 -11.99 -53.00 5.54
C LEU A 322 -12.61 -54.08 6.41
N PRO A 323 -13.49 -54.93 5.87
CA PRO A 323 -13.59 -56.29 6.32
C PRO A 323 -13.29 -57.30 5.22
N VAL A 324 -12.54 -58.29 5.62
CA VAL A 324 -12.51 -59.73 5.21
C VAL A 324 -12.92 -60.09 3.79
#